data_55e2dca6b2c41d25031de3e87ee6c4dc
#
_entry.id   55e2dca6b2c41d25031de3e87ee6c4dc
#
_cell.length_a   1.000
_cell.length_b   1.000
_cell.length_c   1.000
_cell.angle_alpha   90.00
_cell.angle_beta   90.00
_cell.angle_gamma   90.00
#
_symmetry.space_group_name_H-M   'P 1'
#
loop_
_entity.id
_entity.type
_entity.pdbx_description
1 polymer ?
#
loop_
_entity_poly.entity_id
_entity_poly.type
_entity_poly.pdbx_seq_one_letter_code
_entity_poly.pdbx_strand_id
1 'polypeptide(L)'
;WKRKMDYVQTGLQWIPSSPHIPHPHSAFFYPVSGILGELGYMSIGVGYTIPFQMFAAPWVEAEKLADNLNRLHLPGVIFRPMHLKPFYSVGKEEHLQGVQVHIVDFNKASLSEIQFYVMQEVTALYPDRAVFDHADKERFHMFDLVSGSKEIRERFSQRNRWEDVRDYWYKDVDDFRRLS
;
A
#
# COMPACT_ATOMS: atom_id res chain seq x y z
N TRP A 1 13.18 -0.74 24.73
CA TRP A 1 12.80 -0.41 23.36
C TRP A 1 13.81 0.59 22.78
N LYS A 2 14.35 0.26 21.63
CA LYS A 2 15.21 1.18 20.86
C LYS A 2 14.56 1.46 19.52
N ARG A 3 14.71 2.64 18.96
CA ARG A 3 14.09 3.08 17.71
C ARG A 3 14.29 2.11 16.52
N LYS A 4 15.44 1.46 16.45
CA LYS A 4 15.79 0.53 15.37
C LYS A 4 15.33 -0.91 15.60
N MET A 5 14.67 -1.20 16.73
CA MET A 5 14.18 -2.53 17.05
C MET A 5 12.80 -2.74 16.41
N ASP A 6 12.62 -3.88 15.77
CA ASP A 6 11.31 -4.41 15.50
C ASP A 6 10.71 -5.11 16.74
N TYR A 7 9.44 -5.48 16.65
CA TYR A 7 8.76 -6.10 17.81
C TYR A 7 9.38 -7.45 18.18
N VAL A 8 9.79 -8.24 17.21
CA VAL A 8 10.39 -9.58 17.44
C VAL A 8 11.67 -9.48 18.26
N GLN A 9 12.48 -8.45 17.99
CA GLN A 9 13.74 -8.19 18.72
C GLN A 9 13.53 -7.79 20.20
N THR A 10 12.31 -7.46 20.60
CA THR A 10 11.99 -7.14 22.00
C THR A 10 11.93 -8.39 22.88
N GLY A 11 11.74 -9.58 22.30
CA GLY A 11 11.50 -10.84 23.02
C GLY A 11 10.11 -10.95 23.67
N LEU A 12 9.23 -9.96 23.45
CA LEU A 12 7.87 -9.98 23.98
C LEU A 12 6.94 -10.85 23.12
N GLN A 13 5.97 -11.48 23.78
CA GLN A 13 4.92 -12.21 23.08
C GLN A 13 4.01 -11.25 22.33
N TRP A 14 3.70 -11.56 21.07
CA TRP A 14 2.75 -10.79 20.28
C TRP A 14 1.33 -10.95 20.82
N ILE A 15 0.68 -9.83 21.08
CA ILE A 15 -0.75 -9.76 21.37
C ILE A 15 -1.40 -9.00 20.22
N PRO A 16 -2.33 -9.62 19.46
CA PRO A 16 -2.99 -8.95 18.35
C PRO A 16 -3.69 -7.67 18.81
N SER A 17 -3.28 -6.53 18.27
CA SER A 17 -3.86 -5.21 18.58
C SER A 17 -5.16 -4.95 17.82
N SER A 18 -5.41 -5.71 16.76
CA SER A 18 -6.58 -5.63 15.90
C SER A 18 -6.78 -6.97 15.18
N PRO A 19 -8.01 -7.36 14.81
CA PRO A 19 -8.25 -8.50 13.93
C PRO A 19 -7.48 -8.43 12.61
N HIS A 20 -7.10 -7.22 12.17
CA HIS A 20 -6.35 -6.98 10.93
C HIS A 20 -4.84 -6.87 11.17
N ILE A 21 -4.38 -6.96 12.42
CA ILE A 21 -2.96 -7.02 12.79
C ILE A 21 -2.70 -8.29 13.60
N PRO A 22 -2.91 -9.47 13.01
CA PRO A 22 -2.83 -10.75 13.73
C PRO A 22 -1.41 -11.19 14.09
N HIS A 23 -0.40 -10.67 13.38
CA HIS A 23 1.00 -11.06 13.54
C HIS A 23 1.93 -9.85 13.65
N PRO A 24 3.11 -9.97 14.28
CA PRO A 24 4.11 -8.90 14.33
C PRO A 24 4.44 -8.33 12.94
N HIS A 25 4.55 -9.20 11.94
CA HIS A 25 4.83 -8.80 10.56
C HIS A 25 3.72 -7.98 9.91
N SER A 26 2.47 -8.10 10.34
CA SER A 26 1.36 -7.31 9.78
C SER A 26 1.59 -5.81 9.96
N ALA A 27 2.28 -5.41 11.03
CA ALA A 27 2.61 -4.00 11.27
C ALA A 27 3.54 -3.40 10.20
N PHE A 28 4.43 -4.21 9.62
CA PHE A 28 5.30 -3.76 8.53
C PHE A 28 4.53 -3.52 7.21
N PHE A 29 3.45 -4.24 7.00
CA PHE A 29 2.65 -4.11 5.78
C PHE A 29 1.60 -3.01 5.88
N TYR A 30 1.27 -2.50 7.07
CA TYR A 30 0.34 -1.38 7.20
C TYR A 30 0.78 -0.15 6.38
N PRO A 31 2.03 0.33 6.45
CA PRO A 31 2.49 1.43 5.59
C PRO A 31 2.56 1.08 4.10
N VAL A 32 2.58 -0.21 3.72
CA VAL A 32 2.64 -0.63 2.31
C VAL A 32 1.36 -0.29 1.56
N SER A 33 0.19 -0.43 2.20
CA SER A 33 -1.10 -0.33 1.52
C SER A 33 -2.15 0.49 2.27
N GLY A 34 -1.89 0.88 3.51
CA GLY A 34 -2.89 1.48 4.39
C GLY A 34 -3.45 2.81 3.87
N ILE A 35 -2.61 3.66 3.27
CA ILE A 35 -3.06 4.95 2.71
C ILE A 35 -4.02 4.72 1.54
N LEU A 36 -3.66 3.83 0.59
CA LEU A 36 -4.55 3.48 -0.52
C LEU A 36 -5.84 2.81 -0.02
N GLY A 37 -5.73 2.00 1.04
CA GLY A 37 -6.87 1.33 1.66
C GLY A 37 -7.95 2.29 2.16
N GLU A 38 -7.58 3.50 2.57
CA GLU A 38 -8.53 4.52 3.00
C GLU A 38 -9.48 4.98 1.88
N LEU A 39 -9.06 4.85 0.64
CA LEU A 39 -9.91 5.19 -0.50
C LEU A 39 -11.02 4.15 -0.79
N GLY A 40 -10.91 2.92 -0.25
CA GLY A 40 -11.84 1.83 -0.57
C GLY A 40 -11.84 1.42 -2.05
N TYR A 41 -10.83 1.84 -2.80
CA TYR A 41 -10.72 1.68 -4.25
C TYR A 41 -10.31 0.25 -4.65
N MET A 42 -9.39 -0.35 -3.90
CA MET A 42 -8.93 -1.74 -4.07
C MET A 42 -8.95 -2.45 -2.72
N SER A 43 -9.09 -3.77 -2.76
CA SER A 43 -8.82 -4.60 -1.58
C SER A 43 -7.33 -4.59 -1.25
N ILE A 44 -7.01 -4.31 0.00
CA ILE A 44 -5.65 -4.36 0.55
C ILE A 44 -5.45 -5.60 1.45
N GLY A 45 -6.31 -6.59 1.32
CA GLY A 45 -6.25 -7.83 2.10
C GLY A 45 -7.00 -7.80 3.42
N VAL A 46 -7.61 -6.67 3.80
CA VAL A 46 -8.57 -6.63 4.90
C VAL A 46 -9.78 -7.48 4.52
N GLY A 47 -10.13 -8.45 5.36
CA GLY A 47 -11.14 -9.45 5.02
C GLY A 47 -10.60 -10.68 4.29
N TYR A 48 -9.29 -10.86 4.30
CA TYR A 48 -8.58 -12.05 3.85
C TYR A 48 -7.45 -12.41 4.82
N THR A 49 -6.75 -13.52 4.58
CA THR A 49 -5.74 -14.07 5.52
C THR A 49 -4.44 -13.27 5.63
N ILE A 50 -4.20 -12.34 4.71
CA ILE A 50 -2.96 -11.54 4.61
C ILE A 50 -3.27 -10.04 4.54
N PRO A 51 -3.82 -9.44 5.62
CA PRO A 51 -4.18 -8.03 5.63
C PRO A 51 -2.97 -7.14 5.35
N PHE A 52 -3.19 -6.11 4.55
CA PHE A 52 -2.21 -5.11 4.09
C PHE A 52 -1.11 -5.63 3.13
N GLN A 53 -1.11 -6.91 2.77
CA GLN A 53 -0.06 -7.52 1.96
C GLN A 53 -0.41 -7.65 0.49
N MET A 54 -1.47 -7.00 0.02
CA MET A 54 -1.94 -7.14 -1.36
C MET A 54 -2.64 -5.90 -1.87
N PHE A 55 -2.83 -5.89 -3.21
CA PHE A 55 -3.68 -4.95 -3.92
C PHE A 55 -4.48 -5.73 -4.96
N ALA A 56 -5.81 -5.74 -4.83
CA ALA A 56 -6.66 -6.54 -5.72
C ALA A 56 -8.00 -5.87 -6.00
N ALA A 57 -8.54 -6.11 -7.21
CA ALA A 57 -9.87 -5.67 -7.60
C ALA A 57 -10.46 -6.63 -8.64
N PRO A 58 -11.80 -6.64 -8.89
CA PRO A 58 -12.41 -7.56 -9.83
C PRO A 58 -12.04 -7.28 -11.30
N TRP A 59 -11.60 -6.07 -11.61
CA TRP A 59 -11.24 -5.61 -12.95
C TRP A 59 -9.73 -5.65 -13.23
N VAL A 60 -8.91 -6.09 -12.28
CA VAL A 60 -7.45 -6.23 -12.44
C VAL A 60 -7.13 -7.59 -13.08
N GLU A 61 -6.12 -7.61 -13.96
CA GLU A 61 -5.46 -8.82 -14.45
C GLU A 61 -4.18 -9.03 -13.65
N ALA A 62 -4.16 -10.06 -12.81
CA ALA A 62 -3.11 -10.29 -11.81
C ALA A 62 -1.69 -10.34 -12.41
N GLU A 63 -1.52 -11.09 -13.50
CA GLU A 63 -0.23 -11.29 -14.16
C GLU A 63 0.29 -9.99 -14.77
N LYS A 64 -0.59 -9.24 -15.46
CA LYS A 64 -0.19 -7.96 -16.08
C LYS A 64 0.27 -6.95 -15.03
N LEU A 65 -0.47 -6.84 -13.92
CA LEU A 65 -0.11 -5.92 -12.85
C LEU A 65 1.20 -6.35 -12.18
N ALA A 66 1.38 -7.64 -11.90
CA ALA A 66 2.61 -8.17 -11.31
C ALA A 66 3.82 -7.92 -12.22
N ASP A 67 3.69 -8.18 -13.53
CA ASP A 67 4.75 -7.96 -14.50
C ASP A 67 5.16 -6.48 -14.58
N ASN A 68 4.19 -5.57 -14.63
CA ASN A 68 4.48 -4.14 -14.68
C ASN A 68 5.19 -3.66 -13.42
N LEU A 69 4.69 -4.04 -12.25
CA LEU A 69 5.30 -3.66 -10.97
C LEU A 69 6.71 -4.25 -10.81
N ASN A 70 6.93 -5.51 -11.21
CA ASN A 70 8.26 -6.13 -11.14
C ASN A 70 9.27 -5.50 -12.10
N ARG A 71 8.83 -4.96 -13.26
CA ARG A 71 9.70 -4.20 -14.17
C ARG A 71 10.24 -2.90 -13.58
N LEU A 72 9.61 -2.36 -12.53
CA LEU A 72 10.12 -1.20 -11.82
C LEU A 72 11.35 -1.51 -10.98
N HIS A 73 11.66 -2.80 -10.74
CA HIS A 73 12.80 -3.26 -9.94
C HIS A 73 12.91 -2.56 -8.58
N LEU A 74 11.77 -2.40 -7.88
CA LEU A 74 11.75 -1.76 -6.56
C LEU A 74 12.66 -2.51 -5.59
N PRO A 75 13.62 -1.82 -4.94
CA PRO A 75 14.57 -2.48 -4.07
C PRO A 75 13.90 -3.27 -2.94
N GLY A 76 14.24 -4.55 -2.80
CA GLY A 76 13.73 -5.40 -1.72
C GLY A 76 12.25 -5.80 -1.83
N VAL A 77 11.61 -5.59 -2.97
CA VAL A 77 10.18 -5.89 -3.18
C VAL A 77 9.99 -6.79 -4.39
N ILE A 78 9.09 -7.77 -4.26
CA ILE A 78 8.62 -8.63 -5.37
C ILE A 78 7.09 -8.68 -5.31
N PHE A 79 6.45 -8.62 -6.47
CA PHE A 79 5.01 -8.74 -6.63
C PHE A 79 4.66 -10.09 -7.25
N ARG A 80 3.82 -10.87 -6.57
CA ARG A 80 3.33 -12.16 -7.04
C ARG A 80 1.87 -12.03 -7.47
N PRO A 81 1.47 -12.49 -8.66
CA PRO A 81 0.06 -12.51 -9.04
C PRO A 81 -0.73 -13.40 -8.09
N MET A 82 -1.97 -12.99 -7.78
CA MET A 82 -2.85 -13.77 -6.94
C MET A 82 -4.33 -13.59 -7.28
N HIS A 83 -5.10 -14.59 -6.94
CA HIS A 83 -6.55 -14.63 -7.03
C HIS A 83 -7.13 -14.93 -5.65
N LEU A 84 -8.21 -14.26 -5.28
CA LEU A 84 -8.83 -14.43 -3.98
C LEU A 84 -10.32 -14.13 -3.99
N LYS A 85 -11.00 -14.56 -2.92
CA LYS A 85 -12.38 -14.20 -2.63
C LYS A 85 -12.42 -13.76 -1.15
N PRO A 86 -12.42 -12.45 -0.84
CA PRO A 86 -12.46 -11.98 0.53
C PRO A 86 -13.85 -12.25 1.14
N PHE A 87 -13.86 -12.51 2.44
CA PHE A 87 -15.11 -12.73 3.19
C PHE A 87 -15.64 -11.45 3.86
N TYR A 88 -14.87 -10.35 3.82
CA TYR A 88 -15.20 -9.07 4.45
C TYR A 88 -14.55 -7.92 3.68
N SER A 89 -15.02 -6.66 3.91
CA SER A 89 -14.45 -5.43 3.35
C SER A 89 -14.59 -5.31 1.82
N VAL A 90 -13.66 -4.59 1.19
CA VAL A 90 -13.69 -4.29 -0.25
C VAL A 90 -13.64 -5.57 -1.08
N GLY A 91 -14.61 -5.75 -1.97
CA GLY A 91 -14.72 -6.93 -2.83
C GLY A 91 -15.26 -8.17 -2.11
N LYS A 92 -15.96 -7.99 -0.97
CA LYS A 92 -16.57 -9.12 -0.22
C LYS A 92 -17.34 -10.04 -1.16
N GLU A 93 -16.99 -11.34 -1.08
CA GLU A 93 -17.61 -12.41 -1.86
C GLU A 93 -17.42 -12.33 -3.39
N GLU A 94 -16.72 -11.32 -3.88
CA GLU A 94 -16.32 -11.19 -5.27
C GLU A 94 -15.02 -11.97 -5.54
N HIS A 95 -14.85 -12.40 -6.79
CA HIS A 95 -13.58 -12.94 -7.26
C HIS A 95 -12.66 -11.79 -7.65
N LEU A 96 -11.60 -11.58 -6.88
CA LEU A 96 -10.62 -10.53 -7.10
C LEU A 96 -9.34 -11.11 -7.70
N GLN A 97 -8.67 -10.29 -8.51
CA GLN A 97 -7.33 -10.52 -9.02
C GLN A 97 -6.42 -9.35 -8.63
N GLY A 98 -5.16 -9.63 -8.47
CA GLY A 98 -4.21 -8.59 -8.12
C GLY A 98 -2.83 -9.15 -7.76
N VAL A 99 -2.13 -8.45 -6.88
CA VAL A 99 -0.78 -8.80 -6.50
C VAL A 99 -0.63 -8.93 -4.99
N GLN A 100 0.10 -9.95 -4.56
CA GLN A 100 0.67 -10.02 -3.21
C GLN A 100 2.02 -9.34 -3.21
N VAL A 101 2.27 -8.53 -2.18
CA VAL A 101 3.55 -7.86 -1.95
C VAL A 101 4.44 -8.75 -1.09
N HIS A 102 5.62 -9.10 -1.57
CA HIS A 102 6.66 -9.77 -0.80
C HIS A 102 7.80 -8.80 -0.53
N ILE A 103 8.09 -8.54 0.74
CA ILE A 103 9.28 -7.79 1.13
C ILE A 103 10.41 -8.79 1.35
N VAL A 104 11.33 -8.84 0.41
CA VAL A 104 12.47 -9.77 0.43
C VAL A 104 13.70 -9.17 1.11
N ASP A 105 13.74 -7.83 1.26
CA ASP A 105 14.76 -7.12 2.02
C ASP A 105 14.18 -5.84 2.64
N PHE A 106 13.85 -5.90 3.93
CA PHE A 106 13.27 -4.77 4.67
C PHE A 106 14.22 -3.57 4.82
N ASN A 107 15.54 -3.77 4.68
CA ASN A 107 16.50 -2.68 4.78
C ASN A 107 16.57 -1.84 3.50
N LYS A 108 16.11 -2.40 2.37
CA LYS A 108 16.12 -1.73 1.06
C LYS A 108 14.75 -1.23 0.64
N ALA A 109 13.67 -1.85 1.14
CA ALA A 109 12.32 -1.54 0.72
C ALA A 109 11.83 -0.20 1.29
N SER A 110 11.39 0.69 0.42
CA SER A 110 10.68 1.94 0.79
C SER A 110 9.19 1.64 0.94
N LEU A 111 8.78 1.11 2.10
CA LEU A 111 7.46 0.52 2.31
C LEU A 111 6.31 1.44 1.92
N SER A 112 6.33 2.70 2.33
CA SER A 112 5.25 3.65 2.09
C SER A 112 5.12 4.12 0.64
N GLU A 113 6.17 3.95 -0.18
CA GLU A 113 6.15 4.29 -1.60
C GLU A 113 5.40 3.25 -2.45
N ILE A 114 5.36 1.98 -2.00
CA ILE A 114 4.84 0.85 -2.78
C ILE A 114 3.43 1.13 -3.29
N GLN A 115 2.56 1.66 -2.47
CA GLN A 115 1.18 1.96 -2.85
C GLN A 115 1.07 3.02 -3.94
N PHE A 116 1.98 3.99 -3.99
CA PHE A 116 2.00 5.00 -5.06
C PHE A 116 2.44 4.39 -6.39
N TYR A 117 3.42 3.48 -6.37
CA TYR A 117 3.78 2.72 -7.56
C TYR A 117 2.63 1.81 -8.04
N VAL A 118 1.90 1.20 -7.11
CA VAL A 118 0.70 0.42 -7.48
C VAL A 118 -0.36 1.31 -8.12
N MET A 119 -0.68 2.47 -7.53
CA MET A 119 -1.62 3.43 -8.11
C MET A 119 -1.18 3.89 -9.51
N GLN A 120 0.13 4.14 -9.70
CA GLN A 120 0.72 4.52 -10.98
C GLN A 120 0.53 3.42 -12.03
N GLU A 121 0.92 2.17 -11.73
CA GLU A 121 0.86 1.07 -12.68
C GLU A 121 -0.59 0.63 -12.96
N VAL A 122 -1.46 0.69 -11.97
CA VAL A 122 -2.90 0.47 -12.17
C VAL A 122 -3.47 1.50 -13.14
N THR A 123 -3.17 2.79 -12.97
CA THR A 123 -3.64 3.84 -13.88
C THR A 123 -3.06 3.67 -15.28
N ALA A 124 -1.80 3.24 -15.40
CA ALA A 124 -1.17 3.00 -16.71
C ALA A 124 -1.82 1.82 -17.47
N LEU A 125 -2.18 0.75 -16.74
CA LEU A 125 -2.85 -0.42 -17.32
C LEU A 125 -4.33 -0.18 -17.59
N TYR A 126 -4.98 0.60 -16.75
CA TYR A 126 -6.42 0.86 -16.77
C TYR A 126 -6.70 2.36 -16.69
N PRO A 127 -6.48 3.13 -17.77
CA PRO A 127 -6.66 4.59 -17.75
C PRO A 127 -8.06 5.02 -17.34
N ASP A 128 -9.08 4.21 -17.70
CA ASP A 128 -10.48 4.43 -17.30
C ASP A 128 -10.73 4.18 -15.81
N ARG A 129 -9.71 3.79 -15.06
CA ARG A 129 -9.76 3.45 -13.63
C ARG A 129 -8.74 4.24 -12.81
N ALA A 130 -8.37 5.44 -13.25
CA ALA A 130 -7.48 6.29 -12.46
C ALA A 130 -8.03 6.48 -11.03
N VAL A 131 -7.16 6.32 -10.04
CA VAL A 131 -7.56 6.11 -8.63
C VAL A 131 -8.48 7.22 -8.13
N PHE A 132 -8.09 8.48 -8.30
CA PHE A 132 -8.86 9.62 -7.76
C PHE A 132 -10.06 10.02 -8.62
N ASP A 133 -10.22 9.46 -9.80
CA ASP A 133 -11.41 9.64 -10.63
C ASP A 133 -12.52 8.64 -10.23
N HIS A 134 -12.14 7.49 -9.67
CA HIS A 134 -13.04 6.38 -9.36
C HIS A 134 -13.19 6.07 -7.88
N ALA A 135 -12.25 6.50 -7.02
CA ALA A 135 -12.40 6.35 -5.58
C ALA A 135 -13.54 7.23 -5.05
N ASP A 136 -14.16 6.78 -3.98
CA ASP A 136 -15.19 7.55 -3.29
C ASP A 136 -14.64 8.87 -2.76
N LYS A 137 -15.17 9.99 -3.25
CA LYS A 137 -14.72 11.33 -2.88
C LYS A 137 -14.92 11.65 -1.40
N GLU A 138 -15.90 11.03 -0.74
CA GLU A 138 -16.12 11.19 0.71
C GLU A 138 -14.94 10.64 1.51
N ARG A 139 -14.17 9.71 0.92
CA ARG A 139 -12.99 9.10 1.54
C ARG A 139 -11.69 9.89 1.31
N PHE A 140 -11.69 10.91 0.47
CA PHE A 140 -10.49 11.72 0.20
C PHE A 140 -9.94 12.39 1.46
N HIS A 141 -10.82 12.82 2.35
CA HIS A 141 -10.40 13.40 3.62
C HIS A 141 -9.58 12.41 4.47
N MET A 142 -9.97 11.14 4.52
CA MET A 142 -9.21 10.12 5.25
C MET A 142 -7.86 9.85 4.59
N PHE A 143 -7.81 9.76 3.27
CA PHE A 143 -6.55 9.67 2.53
C PHE A 143 -5.62 10.84 2.85
N ASP A 144 -6.14 12.07 2.82
CA ASP A 144 -5.38 13.30 3.10
C ASP A 144 -4.84 13.32 4.55
N LEU A 145 -5.64 12.86 5.51
CA LEU A 145 -5.22 12.75 6.92
C LEU A 145 -4.10 11.71 7.11
N VAL A 146 -4.26 10.52 6.54
CA VAL A 146 -3.30 9.42 6.71
C VAL A 146 -2.00 9.68 5.94
N SER A 147 -2.08 10.33 4.78
CA SER A 147 -0.89 10.77 4.04
C SER A 147 -0.22 12.01 4.63
N GLY A 148 -0.90 12.70 5.55
CA GLY A 148 -0.40 13.90 6.24
C GLY A 148 -0.64 15.22 5.51
N SER A 149 -1.14 15.20 4.28
CA SER A 149 -1.45 16.41 3.52
C SER A 149 -2.32 16.12 2.29
N LYS A 150 -3.29 16.97 2.03
CA LYS A 150 -4.06 16.96 0.77
C LYS A 150 -3.18 17.22 -0.47
N GLU A 151 -2.07 17.91 -0.30
CA GLU A 151 -1.11 18.21 -1.36
C GLU A 151 -0.58 16.93 -2.03
N ILE A 152 -0.45 15.84 -1.28
CA ILE A 152 -0.03 14.52 -1.78
C ILE A 152 -1.02 14.04 -2.85
N ARG A 153 -2.31 14.06 -2.54
CA ARG A 153 -3.37 13.67 -3.48
C ARG A 153 -3.45 14.62 -4.67
N GLU A 154 -3.42 15.93 -4.43
CA GLU A 154 -3.53 16.95 -5.47
C GLU A 154 -2.38 16.87 -6.49
N ARG A 155 -1.15 16.64 -6.05
CA ARG A 155 0.02 16.42 -6.93
C ARG A 155 -0.09 15.10 -7.69
N PHE A 156 -0.37 14.00 -6.98
CA PHE A 156 -0.46 12.69 -7.62
C PHE A 156 -1.55 12.65 -8.70
N SER A 157 -2.70 13.25 -8.44
CA SER A 157 -3.85 13.26 -9.37
C SER A 157 -3.54 13.94 -10.72
N GLN A 158 -2.51 14.77 -10.82
CA GLN A 158 -2.20 15.49 -12.06
C GLN A 158 -1.75 14.57 -13.18
N ARG A 159 -0.86 13.62 -12.87
CA ARG A 159 -0.29 12.68 -13.86
C ARG A 159 -0.29 11.22 -13.37
N ASN A 160 -0.75 10.96 -12.16
CA ASN A 160 -0.71 9.65 -11.50
C ASN A 160 0.72 9.06 -11.47
N ARG A 161 1.72 9.89 -11.11
CA ARG A 161 3.14 9.51 -11.07
C ARG A 161 3.70 9.74 -9.66
N TRP A 162 4.42 8.74 -9.15
CA TRP A 162 5.12 8.87 -7.87
C TRP A 162 6.15 10.01 -7.87
N GLU A 163 6.83 10.24 -8.98
CA GLU A 163 7.83 11.30 -9.12
C GLU A 163 7.28 12.70 -8.79
N ASP A 164 5.98 12.97 -9.04
CA ASP A 164 5.34 14.27 -8.77
C ASP A 164 5.12 14.54 -7.28
N VAL A 165 5.13 13.48 -6.49
CA VAL A 165 4.87 13.52 -5.04
C VAL A 165 6.14 13.36 -4.22
N ARG A 166 7.14 12.67 -4.76
CA ARG A 166 8.32 12.21 -4.05
C ARG A 166 9.03 13.29 -3.24
N ASP A 167 9.33 14.43 -3.86
CA ASP A 167 10.07 15.50 -3.18
C ASP A 167 9.26 16.11 -2.03
N TYR A 168 7.96 16.25 -2.22
CA TYR A 168 7.06 16.72 -1.17
C TYR A 168 6.90 15.68 -0.04
N TRP A 169 6.83 14.39 -0.39
CA TRP A 169 6.75 13.30 0.58
C TRP A 169 7.93 13.26 1.54
N TYR A 170 9.12 13.53 1.04
CA TYR A 170 10.37 13.47 1.81
C TYR A 170 10.88 14.83 2.32
N LYS A 171 10.16 15.93 2.08
CA LYS A 171 10.61 17.31 2.33
C LYS A 171 11.16 17.57 3.73
N ASP A 172 10.59 16.94 4.75
CA ASP A 172 10.94 17.19 6.16
C ASP A 172 11.74 16.02 6.80
N VAL A 173 12.05 14.97 6.03
CA VAL A 173 12.63 13.73 6.56
C VAL A 173 14.02 13.94 7.14
N ASP A 174 14.87 14.74 6.50
CA ASP A 174 16.23 14.97 6.95
C ASP A 174 16.26 15.84 8.22
N ASP A 175 15.36 16.82 8.33
CA ASP A 175 15.19 17.61 9.54
C ASP A 175 14.69 16.74 10.70
N PHE A 176 13.70 15.89 10.44
CA PHE A 176 13.21 14.95 11.44
C PHE A 176 14.30 13.97 11.90
N ARG A 177 15.11 13.44 10.99
CA ARG A 177 16.22 12.55 11.32
C ARG A 177 17.27 13.20 12.21
N ARG A 178 17.51 14.51 12.05
CA ARG A 178 18.46 15.27 12.89
C ARG A 178 17.93 15.52 14.31
N LEU A 179 16.60 15.64 14.45
CA LEU A 179 15.94 15.89 15.74
C LEU A 179 15.68 14.61 16.55
N SER A 180 15.82 13.46 15.95
CA SER A 180 15.43 12.16 16.51
C SER A 180 16.61 11.24 16.73
#